data_b8ebd87d2cfa987774def00b53c904fb
#
_entry.id   b8ebd87d2cfa987774def00b53c904fb
#
_cell.length_a   1.000
_cell.length_b   1.000
_cell.length_c   1.000
_cell.angle_alpha   90.00
_cell.angle_beta   90.00
_cell.angle_gamma   90.00
#
_symmetry.space_group_name_H-M   'P 1'
#
loop_
_entity.id
_entity.type
_entity.pdbx_description
1 polymer ?
#
loop_
_entity_poly.entity_id
_entity_poly.type
_entity_poly.pdbx_seq_one_letter_code
_entity_poly.pdbx_strand_id
1 'polypeptide(L)'
;MTKYSIIGSGQYNWDIITLREYPDSFGKKKNHIDKTLTEEVGGTCANVLCMLAHFGWTALPQVKLTEREEGRRLAESLRSFGCDTRYVSFVPKGTFCGMECNHKKDLLSGEHKLIIRAFGLDGSRYFTVKHLRARDEVPAFLENLSEVPDVYFFDHYEAGPRSIARELKNRGTLIYFECENNREWNKVVKSVEVADIVKFSDENVPDTSFADEYNDKLFIQTQGSKGLQFKLRNGDWIHVNPLQVTNVVDWEGCCDTITAVFLYELGKLGLPKVADLTESQVMSALTAATEKAAHCTQYYGSKTWLQYE
;
A
#
# COMPACT_ATOMS: atom_id res chain seq x y z
N MET A 1 -20.04 12.93 -8.59
CA MET A 1 -19.68 11.71 -7.85
C MET A 1 -19.46 12.07 -6.40
N THR A 2 -19.93 11.26 -5.45
CA THR A 2 -19.67 11.45 -4.02
C THR A 2 -18.16 11.32 -3.81
N LYS A 3 -17.55 12.31 -3.16
CA LYS A 3 -16.11 12.31 -2.90
C LYS A 3 -15.85 11.57 -1.59
N TYR A 4 -15.34 10.36 -1.67
CA TYR A 4 -14.97 9.56 -0.50
C TYR A 4 -13.65 10.04 0.13
N SER A 5 -13.50 9.78 1.41
CA SER A 5 -12.31 10.10 2.19
C SER A 5 -11.63 8.83 2.71
N ILE A 6 -10.30 8.85 2.70
CA ILE A 6 -9.48 7.77 3.24
C ILE A 6 -8.35 8.35 4.09
N ILE A 7 -8.20 7.82 5.31
CA ILE A 7 -7.00 8.05 6.13
C ILE A 7 -6.11 6.82 6.05
N GLY A 8 -4.82 7.02 5.82
CA GLY A 8 -3.84 5.94 5.77
C GLY A 8 -2.74 6.07 6.81
N SER A 9 -2.52 4.99 7.58
CA SER A 9 -1.44 4.89 8.57
C SER A 9 -0.56 3.69 8.21
N GLY A 10 0.67 3.94 7.80
CA GLY A 10 1.51 2.82 7.37
C GLY A 10 2.85 3.22 6.83
N GLN A 11 3.27 2.58 5.76
CA GLN A 11 4.57 2.76 5.16
C GLN A 11 4.59 3.99 4.24
N TYR A 12 5.55 4.87 4.51
CA TYR A 12 5.88 6.05 3.70
C TYR A 12 7.39 6.08 3.50
N ASN A 13 7.82 5.90 2.28
CA ASN A 13 9.22 5.83 1.88
C ASN A 13 9.54 6.93 0.86
N TRP A 14 10.81 7.16 0.65
CA TRP A 14 11.31 7.85 -0.54
C TRP A 14 11.91 6.81 -1.47
N ASP A 15 11.28 6.58 -2.60
CA ASP A 15 11.73 5.60 -3.57
C ASP A 15 12.61 6.28 -4.60
N ILE A 16 13.80 5.73 -4.83
CA ILE A 16 14.70 6.11 -5.91
C ILE A 16 14.81 4.91 -6.85
N ILE A 17 14.20 5.03 -8.01
CA ILE A 17 14.23 3.98 -9.02
C ILE A 17 15.39 4.24 -9.95
N THR A 18 16.34 3.34 -9.97
CA THR A 18 17.58 3.47 -10.72
C THR A 18 17.77 2.27 -11.62
N LEU A 19 17.96 2.53 -12.89
CA LEU A 19 18.42 1.52 -13.85
C LEU A 19 19.93 1.40 -13.74
N ARG A 20 20.42 0.18 -13.54
CA ARG A 20 21.86 -0.11 -13.53
C ARG A 20 22.26 -0.77 -14.84
N GLU A 21 23.11 -0.08 -15.57
CA GLU A 21 23.70 -0.58 -16.81
C GLU A 21 25.12 -1.09 -16.56
N TYR A 22 25.45 -2.23 -17.14
CA TYR A 22 26.80 -2.78 -17.14
C TYR A 22 27.38 -2.63 -18.56
N PRO A 23 28.24 -1.62 -18.78
CA PRO A 23 28.78 -1.32 -20.15
C PRO A 23 29.64 -2.41 -20.76
N ASP A 24 30.17 -3.32 -19.94
CA ASP A 24 31.00 -4.42 -20.40
C ASP A 24 30.31 -5.77 -20.29
N SER A 25 30.21 -6.47 -21.40
CA SER A 25 29.62 -7.81 -21.53
C SER A 25 30.35 -8.91 -20.72
N PHE A 26 31.38 -8.58 -19.98
CA PHE A 26 32.16 -9.47 -19.16
C PHE A 26 32.11 -9.13 -17.67
N GLY A 27 30.98 -9.33 -17.06
CA GLY A 27 30.77 -9.79 -15.68
C GLY A 27 31.56 -9.17 -14.53
N LYS A 28 32.29 -8.09 -14.70
CA LYS A 28 33.01 -7.44 -13.60
C LYS A 28 32.08 -6.41 -12.94
N LYS A 29 31.52 -6.79 -11.83
CA LYS A 29 30.65 -5.97 -10.96
C LYS A 29 31.16 -4.57 -10.57
N LYS A 30 32.30 -4.14 -11.06
CA LYS A 30 32.98 -2.91 -10.66
C LYS A 30 32.68 -1.70 -11.54
N ASN A 31 32.25 -1.89 -12.78
CA ASN A 31 31.96 -0.79 -13.70
C ASN A 31 30.47 -0.82 -14.08
N HIS A 32 29.62 -0.16 -13.31
CA HIS A 32 28.23 0.05 -13.65
C HIS A 32 27.95 1.55 -13.70
N ILE A 33 26.97 1.91 -14.51
CA ILE A 33 26.40 3.26 -14.57
C ILE A 33 25.00 3.16 -14.00
N ASP A 34 24.73 3.95 -12.96
CA ASP A 34 23.40 4.07 -12.38
C ASP A 34 22.71 5.31 -12.97
N LYS A 35 21.58 5.09 -13.64
CA LYS A 35 20.72 6.16 -14.16
C LYS A 35 19.45 6.20 -13.35
N THR A 36 19.25 7.26 -12.57
CA THR A 36 17.98 7.49 -11.86
C THR A 36 16.88 7.76 -12.88
N LEU A 37 15.81 6.99 -12.80
CA LEU A 37 14.63 7.12 -13.65
C LEU A 37 13.59 8.01 -13.00
N THR A 38 13.32 7.79 -11.71
CA THR A 38 12.37 8.59 -10.93
C THR A 38 12.74 8.61 -9.46
N GLU A 39 12.33 9.65 -8.79
CA GLU A 39 12.39 9.80 -7.33
C GLU A 39 11.04 10.32 -6.85
N GLU A 40 10.38 9.58 -5.98
CA GLU A 40 9.04 9.95 -5.48
C GLU A 40 8.73 9.33 -4.12
N VAL A 41 7.66 9.78 -3.50
CA VAL A 41 7.11 9.11 -2.34
C VAL A 41 6.68 7.69 -2.73
N GLY A 42 6.99 6.71 -1.89
CA GLY A 42 6.62 5.32 -2.05
C GLY A 42 6.23 4.69 -0.71
N GLY A 43 6.12 3.37 -0.71
CA GLY A 43 5.59 2.57 0.37
C GLY A 43 4.10 2.31 0.20
N THR A 44 3.64 1.15 0.63
CA THR A 44 2.29 0.64 0.39
C THR A 44 1.20 1.65 0.73
N CYS A 45 1.24 2.21 1.94
CA CYS A 45 0.24 3.20 2.34
C CYS A 45 0.28 4.46 1.47
N ALA A 46 1.46 5.00 1.19
CA ALA A 46 1.59 6.20 0.37
C ALA A 46 1.14 5.95 -1.07
N ASN A 47 1.47 4.80 -1.66
CA ASN A 47 1.08 4.44 -3.01
C ASN A 47 -0.45 4.37 -3.15
N VAL A 48 -1.12 3.66 -2.24
CA VAL A 48 -2.59 3.56 -2.21
C VAL A 48 -3.24 4.93 -2.11
N LEU A 49 -2.75 5.78 -1.19
CA LEU A 49 -3.31 7.12 -1.00
C LEU A 49 -3.10 8.04 -2.22
N CYS A 50 -1.91 8.03 -2.82
CA CYS A 50 -1.62 8.81 -4.02
C CYS A 50 -2.51 8.40 -5.20
N MET A 51 -2.71 7.10 -5.41
CA MET A 51 -3.58 6.59 -6.45
C MET A 51 -5.04 6.98 -6.22
N LEU A 52 -5.55 6.84 -4.99
CA LEU A 52 -6.92 7.25 -4.66
C LEU A 52 -7.12 8.77 -4.76
N ALA A 53 -6.11 9.58 -4.39
CA ALA A 53 -6.14 11.02 -4.61
C ALA A 53 -6.26 11.36 -6.10
N HIS A 54 -5.49 10.66 -6.96
CA HIS A 54 -5.59 10.79 -8.41
C HIS A 54 -6.99 10.43 -8.93
N PHE A 55 -7.63 9.42 -8.36
CA PHE A 55 -9.02 9.04 -8.67
C PHE A 55 -10.09 9.97 -8.05
N GLY A 56 -9.67 11.06 -7.40
CA GLY A 56 -10.55 12.10 -6.88
C GLY A 56 -11.04 11.90 -5.45
N TRP A 57 -10.50 10.95 -4.70
CA TRP A 57 -10.76 10.80 -3.28
C TRP A 57 -10.05 11.85 -2.43
N THR A 58 -10.56 12.15 -1.25
CA THR A 58 -9.81 12.90 -0.24
C THR A 58 -8.88 11.95 0.49
N ALA A 59 -7.63 11.87 0.04
CA ALA A 59 -6.62 11.00 0.65
C ALA A 59 -5.81 11.75 1.71
N LEU A 60 -5.79 11.23 2.92
CA LEU A 60 -5.30 11.87 4.14
C LEU A 60 -4.17 11.04 4.76
N PRO A 61 -2.91 11.29 4.42
CA PRO A 61 -1.77 10.63 5.05
C PRO A 61 -1.70 10.94 6.55
N GLN A 62 -1.71 9.91 7.38
CA GLN A 62 -1.44 10.03 8.80
C GLN A 62 -0.03 9.54 9.09
N VAL A 63 0.93 10.45 9.18
CA VAL A 63 2.34 10.11 9.32
C VAL A 63 3.10 11.18 10.10
N LYS A 64 4.13 10.76 10.84
CA LYS A 64 5.13 11.65 11.44
C LYS A 64 6.41 11.57 10.63
N LEU A 65 6.80 12.68 10.04
CA LEU A 65 8.00 12.82 9.24
C LEU A 65 9.10 13.56 10.01
N THR A 66 10.34 13.46 9.55
CA THR A 66 11.42 14.29 10.08
C THR A 66 11.23 15.75 9.63
N GLU A 67 11.65 16.72 10.47
CA GLU A 67 11.73 18.14 10.09
C GLU A 67 12.84 18.45 9.08
N ARG A 68 13.70 17.49 8.78
CA ARG A 68 14.76 17.62 7.80
C ARG A 68 14.21 17.72 6.37
N GLU A 69 15.08 18.05 5.44
CA GLU A 69 14.73 18.21 4.02
C GLU A 69 14.01 16.99 3.44
N GLU A 70 14.44 15.79 3.78
CA GLU A 70 13.88 14.54 3.29
C GLU A 70 12.41 14.37 3.68
N GLY A 71 12.06 14.67 4.93
CA GLY A 71 10.67 14.61 5.37
C GLY A 71 9.80 15.68 4.71
N ARG A 72 10.35 16.86 4.46
CA ARG A 72 9.65 17.93 3.73
C ARG A 72 9.42 17.54 2.26
N ARG A 73 10.45 17.01 1.58
CA ARG A 73 10.34 16.48 0.22
C ARG A 73 9.27 15.40 0.11
N LEU A 74 9.22 14.49 1.08
CA LEU A 74 8.20 13.43 1.13
C LEU A 74 6.80 14.02 1.26
N ALA A 75 6.59 15.00 2.16
CA ALA A 75 5.31 15.69 2.30
C ALA A 75 4.92 16.49 1.04
N GLU A 76 5.88 17.10 0.36
CA GLU A 76 5.66 17.79 -0.91
C GLU A 76 5.28 16.83 -2.03
N SER A 77 5.93 15.67 -2.09
CA SER A 77 5.59 14.62 -3.04
C SER A 77 4.17 14.09 -2.81
N LEU A 78 3.74 13.86 -1.57
CA LEU A 78 2.36 13.51 -1.25
C LEU A 78 1.37 14.56 -1.78
N ARG A 79 1.67 15.86 -1.57
CA ARG A 79 0.82 16.96 -2.08
C ARG A 79 0.78 17.00 -3.61
N SER A 80 1.90 16.74 -4.28
CA SER A 80 1.94 16.73 -5.76
C SER A 80 1.06 15.65 -6.38
N PHE A 81 0.83 14.54 -5.65
CA PHE A 81 -0.15 13.52 -6.03
C PHE A 81 -1.59 13.86 -5.59
N GLY A 82 -1.83 15.01 -4.96
CA GLY A 82 -3.16 15.44 -4.55
C GLY A 82 -3.59 15.01 -3.15
N CYS A 83 -2.70 14.44 -2.34
CA CYS A 83 -3.00 14.10 -0.95
C CYS A 83 -3.16 15.37 -0.08
N ASP A 84 -4.15 15.34 0.81
CA ASP A 84 -4.31 16.38 1.84
C ASP A 84 -3.45 16.05 3.05
N THR A 85 -2.40 16.81 3.27
CA THR A 85 -1.38 16.55 4.28
C THR A 85 -1.69 17.11 5.67
N ARG A 86 -2.96 17.44 5.98
CA ARG A 86 -3.35 18.00 7.28
C ARG A 86 -3.00 17.12 8.49
N TYR A 87 -2.89 15.80 8.33
CA TYR A 87 -2.49 14.86 9.37
C TYR A 87 -1.02 14.42 9.26
N VAL A 88 -0.24 15.08 8.42
CA VAL A 88 1.22 14.95 8.41
C VAL A 88 1.78 15.85 9.49
N SER A 89 2.52 15.28 10.41
CA SER A 89 3.23 16.03 11.46
C SER A 89 4.74 15.86 11.33
N PHE A 90 5.50 16.78 11.88
CA PHE A 90 6.96 16.75 11.83
C PHE A 90 7.55 16.61 13.22
N VAL A 91 8.67 15.87 13.32
CA VAL A 91 9.41 15.67 14.55
C VAL A 91 10.88 16.03 14.37
N PRO A 92 11.51 16.67 15.39
CA PRO A 92 12.88 17.19 15.28
C PRO A 92 13.94 16.12 15.06
N LYS A 93 13.68 14.90 15.53
CA LYS A 93 14.62 13.78 15.49
C LYS A 93 14.08 12.67 14.59
N GLY A 94 14.80 12.38 13.56
CA GLY A 94 14.60 11.24 12.70
C GLY A 94 15.82 11.12 11.80
N THR A 95 16.41 9.96 11.72
CA THR A 95 17.45 9.64 10.76
C THR A 95 16.82 8.95 9.58
N PHE A 96 17.19 9.36 8.41
CA PHE A 96 16.85 8.65 7.20
C PHE A 96 17.66 7.36 7.15
N CYS A 97 17.04 6.22 7.10
CA CYS A 97 17.72 4.95 6.90
C CYS A 97 17.42 4.45 5.50
N GLY A 98 18.45 4.33 4.69
CA GLY A 98 18.32 3.75 3.36
C GLY A 98 18.24 2.23 3.42
N MET A 99 17.26 1.66 2.77
CA MET A 99 17.23 0.25 2.45
C MET A 99 17.42 0.09 0.94
N GLU A 100 18.48 -0.57 0.54
CA GLU A 100 18.70 -0.91 -0.86
C GLU A 100 18.02 -2.25 -1.15
N CYS A 101 16.92 -2.21 -1.87
CA CYS A 101 16.26 -3.41 -2.39
C CYS A 101 16.77 -3.65 -3.81
N ASN A 102 17.57 -4.71 -3.97
CA ASN A 102 18.01 -5.15 -5.29
C ASN A 102 16.95 -6.12 -5.85
N HIS A 103 16.02 -5.61 -6.63
CA HIS A 103 15.18 -6.47 -7.44
C HIS A 103 16.00 -6.90 -8.66
N LYS A 104 16.45 -8.17 -8.64
CA LYS A 104 17.05 -8.79 -9.81
C LYS A 104 15.95 -9.04 -10.84
N LYS A 105 15.75 -8.09 -11.74
CA LYS A 105 15.10 -8.37 -13.00
C LYS A 105 16.19 -8.53 -14.04
N ASP A 106 16.29 -9.69 -14.62
CA ASP A 106 16.87 -9.88 -15.93
C ASP A 106 15.87 -9.28 -16.93
N LEU A 107 15.90 -7.97 -17.08
CA LEU A 107 15.17 -7.29 -18.13
C LEU A 107 15.72 -7.80 -19.46
N LEU A 108 14.94 -8.58 -20.15
CA LEU A 108 15.02 -9.04 -21.56
C LEU A 108 16.42 -9.34 -22.18
N SER A 109 17.51 -8.83 -21.64
CA SER A 109 18.88 -9.04 -22.16
C SER A 109 19.90 -9.45 -21.09
N GLY A 110 19.53 -9.54 -19.83
CA GLY A 110 20.48 -9.83 -18.72
C GLY A 110 21.48 -8.71 -18.40
N GLU A 111 21.40 -7.58 -19.08
CA GLU A 111 22.36 -6.47 -18.97
C GLU A 111 21.89 -5.34 -18.05
N HIS A 112 20.63 -5.32 -17.63
CA HIS A 112 20.07 -4.25 -16.81
C HIS A 112 19.52 -4.77 -15.49
N LYS A 113 19.82 -4.05 -14.41
CA LYS A 113 19.24 -4.29 -13.08
C LYS A 113 18.49 -3.07 -12.61
N LEU A 114 17.21 -3.25 -12.26
CA LEU A 114 16.45 -2.25 -11.57
C LEU A 114 16.85 -2.24 -10.09
N ILE A 115 17.30 -1.11 -9.58
CA ILE A 115 17.60 -0.90 -8.18
C ILE A 115 16.57 0.07 -7.62
N ILE A 116 15.75 -0.43 -6.72
CA ILE A 116 14.86 0.40 -5.94
C ILE A 116 15.55 0.71 -4.62
N ARG A 117 15.74 1.97 -4.33
CA ARG A 117 16.22 2.44 -3.03
C ARG A 117 15.03 3.04 -2.28
N ALA A 118 14.53 2.29 -1.31
CA ALA A 118 13.53 2.79 -0.39
C ALA A 118 14.24 3.38 0.83
N PHE A 119 14.02 4.66 1.09
CA PHE A 119 14.53 5.33 2.28
C PHE A 119 13.41 5.49 3.27
N GLY A 120 13.40 4.64 4.28
CA GLY A 120 12.52 4.79 5.42
C GLY A 120 13.10 5.75 6.45
N LEU A 121 12.24 6.30 7.30
CA LEU A 121 12.67 7.11 8.42
C LEU A 121 13.34 6.24 9.52
N ASP A 122 14.62 6.53 9.79
CA ASP A 122 15.35 6.09 10.97
C ASP A 122 15.48 4.58 11.17
N GLY A 123 15.76 3.79 10.12
CA GLY A 123 15.90 2.33 10.30
C GLY A 123 14.74 1.69 11.06
N SER A 124 13.86 2.47 11.59
CA SER A 124 12.58 2.02 12.06
C SER A 124 11.62 2.13 10.88
N ARG A 125 11.42 1.01 10.20
CA ARG A 125 10.30 0.78 9.28
C ARG A 125 8.96 1.25 9.84
N TYR A 126 8.95 1.82 11.02
CA TYR A 126 7.82 2.01 11.91
C TYR A 126 7.86 3.37 12.59
N PHE A 127 8.51 4.34 11.99
CA PHE A 127 8.60 5.67 12.59
C PHE A 127 7.21 6.24 12.90
N THR A 128 6.29 6.13 11.96
CA THR A 128 4.87 6.48 12.13
C THR A 128 4.25 5.76 13.31
N VAL A 129 4.51 4.48 13.40
CA VAL A 129 3.95 3.57 14.38
C VAL A 129 4.55 3.76 15.75
N LYS A 130 5.85 3.99 15.83
CA LYS A 130 6.55 4.22 17.10
C LYS A 130 6.03 5.44 17.84
N HIS A 131 5.62 6.46 17.11
CA HIS A 131 5.06 7.68 17.68
C HIS A 131 3.57 7.59 18.00
N LEU A 132 2.81 6.75 17.29
CA LEU A 132 1.43 6.43 17.61
C LEU A 132 1.27 5.37 18.73
N ARG A 133 2.39 4.84 19.25
CA ARG A 133 2.40 3.94 20.41
C ARG A 133 2.07 4.62 21.72
N ALA A 134 2.28 5.91 21.82
CA ALA A 134 1.89 6.63 23.01
C ALA A 134 0.35 6.58 23.12
N ARG A 135 -0.15 5.96 24.20
CA ARG A 135 -1.60 5.85 24.46
C ARG A 135 -2.31 7.19 24.36
N ASP A 136 -1.59 8.28 24.66
CA ASP A 136 -2.10 9.63 24.67
C ASP A 136 -2.22 10.25 23.27
N GLU A 137 -1.48 9.78 22.28
CA GLU A 137 -1.51 10.34 20.93
C GLU A 137 -2.71 9.85 20.09
N VAL A 138 -3.17 8.62 20.32
CA VAL A 138 -4.34 8.09 19.63
C VAL A 138 -5.62 8.86 19.98
N PRO A 139 -5.95 9.10 21.27
CA PRO A 139 -7.08 9.94 21.63
C PRO A 139 -6.98 11.34 21.04
N ALA A 140 -5.82 12.00 21.18
CA ALA A 140 -5.60 13.33 20.63
C ALA A 140 -5.78 13.40 19.10
N PHE A 141 -5.35 12.38 18.37
CA PHE A 141 -5.60 12.29 16.94
C PHE A 141 -7.10 12.17 16.64
N LEU A 142 -7.81 11.28 17.34
CA LEU A 142 -9.24 11.03 17.13
C LEU A 142 -10.12 12.22 17.51
N GLU A 143 -9.72 13.02 18.51
CA GLU A 143 -10.38 14.27 18.90
C GLU A 143 -10.17 15.39 17.88
N ASN A 144 -9.02 15.40 17.20
CA ASN A 144 -8.68 16.39 16.18
C ASN A 144 -9.11 16.00 14.76
N LEU A 145 -9.84 14.91 14.58
CA LEU A 145 -10.43 14.57 13.29
C LEU A 145 -11.48 15.61 12.89
N SER A 146 -11.27 16.24 11.73
CA SER A 146 -12.26 17.19 11.17
C SER A 146 -13.55 16.49 10.74
N GLU A 147 -13.44 15.24 10.34
CA GLU A 147 -14.54 14.38 9.90
C GLU A 147 -14.18 12.91 10.07
N VAL A 148 -15.18 12.04 10.20
CA VAL A 148 -14.99 10.59 10.21
C VAL A 148 -14.68 10.13 8.77
N PRO A 149 -13.55 9.45 8.50
CA PRO A 149 -13.23 9.01 7.16
C PRO A 149 -14.14 7.85 6.73
N ASP A 150 -14.42 7.76 5.43
CA ASP A 150 -15.17 6.63 4.88
C ASP A 150 -14.35 5.33 4.96
N VAL A 151 -13.04 5.43 4.76
CA VAL A 151 -12.09 4.30 4.84
C VAL A 151 -10.92 4.65 5.75
N TYR A 152 -10.50 3.69 6.56
CA TYR A 152 -9.21 3.72 7.25
C TYR A 152 -8.36 2.56 6.76
N PHE A 153 -7.23 2.89 6.15
CA PHE A 153 -6.26 1.95 5.62
C PHE A 153 -5.03 1.88 6.53
N PHE A 154 -4.55 0.66 6.81
CA PHE A 154 -3.27 0.49 7.48
C PHE A 154 -2.57 -0.79 7.01
N ASP A 155 -1.22 -0.72 6.88
CA ASP A 155 -0.37 -1.82 6.40
C ASP A 155 0.59 -2.36 7.49
N HIS A 156 0.45 -1.89 8.72
CA HIS A 156 1.26 -2.32 9.85
C HIS A 156 0.41 -2.85 11.00
N TYR A 157 0.84 -3.97 11.58
CA TYR A 157 0.15 -4.66 12.69
C TYR A 157 0.45 -4.07 14.08
N GLU A 158 0.79 -2.80 14.17
CA GLU A 158 1.14 -2.15 15.44
C GLU A 158 -0.09 -1.69 16.24
N ALA A 159 0.13 -1.41 17.52
CA ALA A 159 -0.97 -1.10 18.45
C ALA A 159 -1.69 0.23 18.12
N GLY A 160 -0.95 1.23 17.66
CA GLY A 160 -1.51 2.56 17.33
C GLY A 160 -2.55 2.48 16.21
N PRO A 161 -2.18 2.04 15.00
CA PRO A 161 -3.15 1.88 13.90
C PRO A 161 -4.34 1.00 14.26
N ARG A 162 -4.14 -0.12 14.98
CA ARG A 162 -5.26 -0.96 15.44
C ARG A 162 -6.21 -0.26 16.41
N SER A 163 -5.67 0.59 17.28
CA SER A 163 -6.51 1.35 18.22
C SER A 163 -7.36 2.39 17.47
N ILE A 164 -6.77 3.08 16.50
CA ILE A 164 -7.49 4.00 15.62
C ILE A 164 -8.56 3.24 14.83
N ALA A 165 -8.19 2.12 14.20
CA ALA A 165 -9.10 1.28 13.43
C ALA A 165 -10.34 0.87 14.24
N ARG A 166 -10.15 0.43 15.51
CA ARG A 166 -11.26 0.03 16.38
C ARG A 166 -12.21 1.18 16.65
N GLU A 167 -11.68 2.36 16.96
CA GLU A 167 -12.51 3.53 17.25
C GLU A 167 -13.23 4.04 16.00
N LEU A 168 -12.56 4.06 14.84
CA LEU A 168 -13.16 4.46 13.59
C LEU A 168 -14.22 3.47 13.11
N LYS A 169 -14.00 2.16 13.29
CA LYS A 169 -15.00 1.12 13.00
C LYS A 169 -16.31 1.36 13.78
N ASN A 170 -16.20 1.72 15.06
CA ASN A 170 -17.35 2.06 15.89
C ASN A 170 -18.11 3.31 15.40
N ARG A 171 -17.44 4.16 14.61
CA ARG A 171 -18.02 5.35 13.97
C ARG A 171 -18.54 5.09 12.54
N GLY A 172 -18.45 3.86 12.05
CA GLY A 172 -18.95 3.43 10.74
C GLY A 172 -17.95 3.43 9.60
N THR A 173 -16.68 3.74 9.86
CA THR A 173 -15.58 3.68 8.89
C THR A 173 -15.33 2.23 8.42
N LEU A 174 -15.12 2.02 7.13
CA LEU A 174 -14.65 0.76 6.57
C LEU A 174 -13.15 0.58 6.89
N ILE A 175 -12.79 -0.52 7.51
CA ILE A 175 -11.41 -0.78 7.94
C ILE A 175 -10.73 -1.74 6.98
N TYR A 176 -9.66 -1.27 6.32
CA TYR A 176 -8.85 -2.07 5.41
C TYR A 176 -7.46 -2.30 6.00
N PHE A 177 -7.09 -3.56 6.17
CA PHE A 177 -5.76 -3.97 6.63
C PHE A 177 -5.01 -4.70 5.52
N GLU A 178 -3.81 -4.21 5.21
CA GLU A 178 -2.87 -4.88 4.31
C GLU A 178 -1.72 -5.49 5.10
N CYS A 179 -1.58 -6.82 5.05
CA CYS A 179 -0.55 -7.54 5.78
C CYS A 179 0.75 -7.62 4.96
N GLU A 180 1.65 -6.67 5.17
CA GLU A 180 2.94 -6.58 4.49
C GLU A 180 3.95 -7.65 4.95
N ASN A 181 3.80 -8.17 6.18
CA ASN A 181 4.63 -9.23 6.69
C ASN A 181 3.96 -9.96 7.87
N ASN A 182 4.39 -11.20 8.12
CA ASN A 182 3.83 -12.08 9.14
C ASN A 182 4.78 -12.40 10.30
N ARG A 183 5.86 -11.64 10.46
CA ARG A 183 6.92 -11.92 11.46
C ARG A 183 6.41 -12.04 12.89
N GLU A 184 5.36 -11.31 13.22
CA GLU A 184 4.74 -11.31 14.54
C GLU A 184 3.25 -11.68 14.41
N TRP A 185 2.99 -12.94 14.04
CA TRP A 185 1.65 -13.43 13.71
C TRP A 185 0.58 -13.08 14.75
N ASN A 186 0.89 -13.19 16.04
CA ASN A 186 -0.03 -12.79 17.11
C ASN A 186 -0.47 -11.32 17.05
N LYS A 187 0.32 -10.44 16.44
CA LYS A 187 -0.06 -9.05 16.22
C LYS A 187 -0.84 -8.89 14.92
N VAL A 188 -0.50 -9.68 13.90
CA VAL A 188 -1.26 -9.74 12.64
C VAL A 188 -2.70 -10.15 12.93
N VAL A 189 -2.91 -11.23 13.67
CA VAL A 189 -4.25 -11.71 14.08
C VAL A 189 -5.07 -10.59 14.73
N LYS A 190 -4.47 -9.82 15.64
CA LYS A 190 -5.15 -8.68 16.29
C LYS A 190 -5.50 -7.55 15.29
N SER A 191 -4.80 -7.44 14.17
CA SER A 191 -5.15 -6.50 13.11
C SER A 191 -6.27 -7.05 12.23
N VAL A 192 -6.24 -8.35 11.95
CA VAL A 192 -7.33 -9.07 11.28
C VAL A 192 -8.64 -8.91 12.07
N GLU A 193 -8.62 -9.07 13.39
CA GLU A 193 -9.82 -8.95 14.23
C GLU A 193 -10.56 -7.62 14.05
N VAL A 194 -9.84 -6.51 13.88
CA VAL A 194 -10.45 -5.18 13.74
C VAL A 194 -10.81 -4.82 12.32
N ALA A 195 -10.18 -5.43 11.31
CA ALA A 195 -10.41 -5.13 9.91
C ALA A 195 -11.75 -5.67 9.39
N ASP A 196 -12.29 -5.03 8.36
CA ASP A 196 -13.41 -5.53 7.55
C ASP A 196 -12.89 -6.22 6.30
N ILE A 197 -11.83 -5.66 5.71
CA ILE A 197 -11.14 -6.19 4.54
C ILE A 197 -9.69 -6.46 4.93
N VAL A 198 -9.19 -7.64 4.60
CA VAL A 198 -7.81 -8.07 4.87
C VAL A 198 -7.17 -8.53 3.57
N LYS A 199 -6.08 -7.87 3.17
CA LYS A 199 -5.29 -8.28 2.01
C LYS A 199 -3.89 -8.72 2.43
N PHE A 200 -3.36 -9.72 1.75
CA PHE A 200 -2.01 -10.29 1.95
C PHE A 200 -1.54 -10.99 0.68
N SER A 201 -0.24 -11.26 0.59
CA SER A 201 0.33 -12.07 -0.50
C SER A 201 0.53 -13.52 -0.07
N ASP A 202 0.54 -14.45 -1.04
CA ASP A 202 0.88 -15.85 -0.80
C ASP A 202 2.34 -16.02 -0.37
N GLU A 203 3.23 -15.12 -0.74
CA GLU A 203 4.63 -15.10 -0.27
C GLU A 203 4.73 -14.77 1.22
N ASN A 204 3.90 -13.84 1.72
CA ASN A 204 3.92 -13.42 3.11
C ASN A 204 3.07 -14.32 4.00
N VAL A 205 1.91 -14.76 3.53
CA VAL A 205 0.96 -15.61 4.26
C VAL A 205 0.47 -16.72 3.32
N PRO A 206 1.24 -17.82 3.19
CA PRO A 206 0.88 -18.92 2.29
C PRO A 206 -0.28 -19.76 2.82
N ASP A 207 -0.42 -19.89 4.15
CA ASP A 207 -1.52 -20.62 4.78
C ASP A 207 -2.72 -19.68 4.98
N THR A 208 -3.83 -20.01 4.35
CA THR A 208 -5.07 -19.23 4.38
C THR A 208 -6.11 -19.79 5.36
N SER A 209 -5.80 -20.87 6.08
CA SER A 209 -6.75 -21.54 6.99
C SER A 209 -7.26 -20.65 8.11
N PHE A 210 -6.45 -19.66 8.55
CA PHE A 210 -6.88 -18.69 9.55
C PHE A 210 -8.12 -17.89 9.13
N ALA A 211 -8.36 -17.73 7.82
CA ALA A 211 -9.53 -17.01 7.31
C ALA A 211 -10.85 -17.73 7.61
N ASP A 212 -10.80 -19.04 7.89
CA ASP A 212 -11.98 -19.83 8.23
C ASP A 212 -12.52 -19.53 9.64
N GLU A 213 -11.70 -18.87 10.46
CA GLU A 213 -12.11 -18.43 11.80
C GLU A 213 -13.02 -17.19 11.78
N TYR A 214 -13.14 -16.52 10.61
CA TYR A 214 -13.87 -15.25 10.45
C TYR A 214 -14.99 -15.39 9.41
N ASN A 215 -16.20 -15.05 9.80
CA ASN A 215 -17.40 -15.16 8.96
C ASN A 215 -17.98 -13.81 8.51
N ASP A 216 -17.31 -12.71 8.85
CA ASP A 216 -17.78 -11.33 8.65
C ASP A 216 -16.86 -10.48 7.77
N LYS A 217 -15.78 -11.05 7.24
CA LYS A 217 -14.71 -10.32 6.54
C LYS A 217 -14.63 -10.65 5.06
N LEU A 218 -13.95 -9.77 4.34
CA LEU A 218 -13.44 -10.04 3.00
C LEU A 218 -11.92 -10.26 3.10
N PHE A 219 -11.46 -11.42 2.68
CA PHE A 219 -10.04 -11.74 2.52
C PHE A 219 -9.65 -11.70 1.05
N ILE A 220 -8.48 -11.14 0.74
CA ILE A 220 -7.90 -11.07 -0.59
C ILE A 220 -6.45 -11.55 -0.48
N GLN A 221 -6.09 -12.60 -1.23
CA GLN A 221 -4.72 -13.07 -1.32
C GLN A 221 -4.18 -12.86 -2.74
N THR A 222 -3.15 -12.06 -2.89
CA THR A 222 -2.43 -11.88 -4.16
C THR A 222 -1.43 -13.02 -4.37
N GLN A 223 -1.31 -13.50 -5.62
CA GLN A 223 -0.51 -14.66 -6.00
C GLN A 223 0.45 -14.35 -7.18
N GLY A 224 0.88 -13.09 -7.26
CA GLY A 224 1.77 -12.61 -8.32
C GLY A 224 1.19 -12.84 -9.71
N SER A 225 1.97 -13.46 -10.60
CA SER A 225 1.55 -13.76 -11.98
C SER A 225 0.41 -14.77 -12.11
N LYS A 226 0.02 -15.41 -11.02
CA LYS A 226 -1.14 -16.35 -10.99
C LYS A 226 -2.44 -15.61 -10.74
N GLY A 227 -2.42 -14.31 -10.47
CA GLY A 227 -3.59 -13.51 -10.16
C GLY A 227 -3.82 -13.35 -8.67
N LEU A 228 -5.04 -13.50 -8.22
CA LEU A 228 -5.41 -13.44 -6.82
C LEU A 228 -6.61 -14.35 -6.52
N GLN A 229 -6.87 -14.54 -5.24
CA GLN A 229 -8.12 -15.15 -4.79
C GLN A 229 -8.73 -14.32 -3.67
N PHE A 230 -10.05 -14.45 -3.52
CA PHE A 230 -10.75 -13.81 -2.41
C PHE A 230 -11.72 -14.78 -1.73
N LYS A 231 -11.99 -14.52 -0.46
CA LYS A 231 -13.00 -15.22 0.35
C LYS A 231 -13.90 -14.18 0.99
N LEU A 232 -15.18 -14.21 0.62
CA LEU A 232 -16.17 -13.30 1.17
C LEU A 232 -16.92 -13.98 2.30
N ARG A 233 -16.73 -13.49 3.52
CA ARG A 233 -17.35 -14.03 4.74
C ARG A 233 -17.03 -15.52 4.92
N ASN A 234 -18.03 -16.33 5.16
CA ASN A 234 -17.92 -17.80 5.29
C ASN A 234 -18.01 -18.56 3.96
N GLY A 235 -17.90 -17.87 2.81
CA GLY A 235 -17.89 -18.50 1.49
C GLY A 235 -16.58 -19.24 1.18
N ASP A 236 -16.50 -19.80 0.00
CA ASP A 236 -15.29 -20.45 -0.50
C ASP A 236 -14.28 -19.44 -1.04
N TRP A 237 -13.02 -19.85 -1.21
CA TRP A 237 -12.04 -19.11 -1.95
C TRP A 237 -12.34 -19.10 -3.44
N ILE A 238 -12.48 -17.92 -4.02
CA ILE A 238 -12.81 -17.71 -5.44
C ILE A 238 -11.59 -17.08 -6.13
N HIS A 239 -11.14 -17.70 -7.21
CA HIS A 239 -9.99 -17.25 -7.97
C HIS A 239 -10.36 -16.17 -9.00
N VAL A 240 -9.50 -15.14 -9.10
CA VAL A 240 -9.55 -14.10 -10.12
C VAL A 240 -8.33 -14.24 -11.02
N ASN A 241 -8.57 -14.55 -12.28
CA ASN A 241 -7.48 -14.75 -13.24
C ASN A 241 -6.71 -13.45 -13.50
N PRO A 242 -5.37 -13.51 -13.65
CA PRO A 242 -4.57 -12.36 -14.01
C PRO A 242 -4.80 -11.99 -15.47
N LEU A 243 -4.69 -10.72 -15.81
CA LEU A 243 -4.50 -10.31 -17.20
C LEU A 243 -3.06 -10.67 -17.62
N GLN A 244 -2.91 -11.40 -18.71
CA GLN A 244 -1.60 -11.75 -19.24
C GLN A 244 -0.92 -10.54 -19.87
N VAL A 245 0.28 -10.23 -19.43
CA VAL A 245 1.10 -9.14 -19.94
C VAL A 245 2.39 -9.69 -20.54
N THR A 246 2.70 -9.30 -21.76
CA THR A 246 3.90 -9.77 -22.47
C THR A 246 5.15 -8.93 -22.17
N ASN A 247 4.99 -7.66 -21.83
CA ASN A 247 6.07 -6.70 -21.62
C ASN A 247 6.06 -6.14 -20.19
N VAL A 248 6.44 -6.98 -19.24
CA VAL A 248 6.61 -6.55 -17.85
C VAL A 248 7.92 -5.79 -17.72
N VAL A 249 7.84 -4.51 -17.37
CA VAL A 249 8.97 -3.62 -17.12
C VAL A 249 9.29 -3.58 -15.63
N ASP A 250 8.25 -3.42 -14.81
CA ASP A 250 8.36 -3.36 -13.36
C ASP A 250 7.09 -3.93 -12.72
N TRP A 251 7.20 -4.63 -11.59
CA TRP A 251 6.01 -5.13 -10.85
C TRP A 251 5.78 -4.37 -9.53
N GLU A 252 6.66 -3.40 -9.22
CA GLU A 252 6.49 -2.59 -8.01
C GLU A 252 5.18 -1.79 -8.06
N GLY A 253 4.48 -1.77 -6.94
CA GLY A 253 3.20 -1.10 -6.82
C GLY A 253 2.00 -1.85 -7.40
N CYS A 254 2.18 -3.04 -8.00
CA CYS A 254 1.03 -3.82 -8.51
C CYS A 254 0.04 -4.18 -7.40
N CYS A 255 0.54 -4.61 -6.24
CA CYS A 255 -0.30 -4.91 -5.08
C CYS A 255 -1.02 -3.67 -4.55
N ASP A 256 -0.32 -2.52 -4.54
CA ASP A 256 -0.89 -1.24 -4.12
C ASP A 256 -1.96 -0.76 -5.11
N THR A 257 -1.72 -1.00 -6.42
CA THR A 257 -2.69 -0.73 -7.48
C THR A 257 -3.95 -1.56 -7.30
N ILE A 258 -3.83 -2.86 -6.96
CA ILE A 258 -4.99 -3.70 -6.65
C ILE A 258 -5.80 -3.10 -5.52
N THR A 259 -5.16 -2.68 -4.42
CA THR A 259 -5.85 -2.07 -3.28
C THR A 259 -6.56 -0.78 -3.66
N ALA A 260 -5.85 0.14 -4.33
CA ALA A 260 -6.39 1.45 -4.69
C ALA A 260 -7.57 1.34 -5.66
N VAL A 261 -7.43 0.52 -6.71
CA VAL A 261 -8.49 0.35 -7.72
C VAL A 261 -9.67 -0.43 -7.13
N PHE A 262 -9.43 -1.45 -6.32
CA PHE A 262 -10.51 -2.17 -5.64
C PHE A 262 -11.34 -1.23 -4.75
N LEU A 263 -10.71 -0.39 -3.93
CA LEU A 263 -11.42 0.61 -3.12
C LEU A 263 -12.17 1.63 -3.99
N TYR A 264 -11.57 2.05 -5.10
CA TYR A 264 -12.21 2.95 -6.05
C TYR A 264 -13.47 2.33 -6.68
N GLU A 265 -13.42 1.04 -7.07
CA GLU A 265 -14.57 0.30 -7.58
C GLU A 265 -15.66 0.11 -6.51
N LEU A 266 -15.29 -0.16 -5.26
CA LEU A 266 -16.25 -0.17 -4.15
C LEU A 266 -16.91 1.22 -3.96
N GLY A 267 -16.14 2.30 -4.15
CA GLY A 267 -16.67 3.66 -4.14
C GLY A 267 -17.74 3.90 -5.21
N LYS A 268 -17.59 3.34 -6.41
CA LYS A 268 -18.64 3.41 -7.46
C LYS A 268 -19.93 2.70 -7.06
N LEU A 269 -19.83 1.69 -6.20
CA LEU A 269 -20.97 0.97 -5.65
C LEU A 269 -21.59 1.63 -4.40
N GLY A 270 -21.11 2.81 -4.01
CA GLY A 270 -21.55 3.50 -2.80
C GLY A 270 -20.82 3.09 -1.52
N LEU A 271 -19.66 2.47 -1.66
CA LEU A 271 -18.80 1.95 -0.58
C LEU A 271 -19.59 1.06 0.40
N PRO A 272 -20.15 -0.08 -0.07
CA PRO A 272 -20.97 -0.95 0.75
C PRO A 272 -20.15 -1.58 1.89
N LYS A 273 -20.83 -1.88 3.00
CA LYS A 273 -20.23 -2.72 4.05
C LYS A 273 -19.99 -4.13 3.52
N VAL A 274 -19.00 -4.82 4.09
CA VAL A 274 -18.69 -6.22 3.68
C VAL A 274 -19.91 -7.15 3.79
N ALA A 275 -20.81 -6.88 4.77
CA ALA A 275 -22.05 -7.64 4.94
C ALA A 275 -23.00 -7.52 3.74
N ASP A 276 -22.98 -6.39 3.04
CA ASP A 276 -23.87 -6.07 1.92
C ASP A 276 -23.26 -6.41 0.54
N LEU A 277 -21.98 -6.77 0.51
CA LEU A 277 -21.29 -7.17 -0.73
C LEU A 277 -21.76 -8.54 -1.22
N THR A 278 -21.88 -8.66 -2.53
CA THR A 278 -22.05 -9.95 -3.22
C THR A 278 -20.72 -10.41 -3.84
N GLU A 279 -20.55 -11.72 -4.01
CA GLU A 279 -19.38 -12.29 -4.69
C GLU A 279 -19.19 -11.71 -6.10
N SER A 280 -20.27 -11.50 -6.84
CA SER A 280 -20.22 -10.88 -8.17
C SER A 280 -19.68 -9.45 -8.15
N GLN A 281 -20.04 -8.64 -7.16
CA GLN A 281 -19.51 -7.28 -7.00
C GLN A 281 -18.02 -7.30 -6.64
N VAL A 282 -17.62 -8.19 -5.73
CA VAL A 282 -16.21 -8.36 -5.36
C VAL A 282 -15.40 -8.87 -6.56
N MET A 283 -15.90 -9.88 -7.28
CA MET A 283 -15.27 -10.41 -8.49
C MET A 283 -15.06 -9.31 -9.54
N SER A 284 -16.09 -8.52 -9.83
CA SER A 284 -16.01 -7.42 -10.81
C SER A 284 -14.98 -6.38 -10.40
N ALA A 285 -15.00 -5.94 -9.15
CA ALA A 285 -14.07 -4.94 -8.63
C ALA A 285 -12.61 -5.44 -8.64
N LEU A 286 -12.37 -6.70 -8.25
CA LEU A 286 -11.03 -7.29 -8.27
C LEU A 286 -10.55 -7.59 -9.69
N THR A 287 -11.42 -7.91 -10.63
CA THR A 287 -11.06 -8.05 -12.05
C THR A 287 -10.56 -6.71 -12.60
N ALA A 288 -11.30 -5.64 -12.39
CA ALA A 288 -10.87 -4.29 -12.79
C ALA A 288 -9.53 -3.89 -12.13
N ALA A 289 -9.35 -4.22 -10.84
CA ALA A 289 -8.11 -3.98 -10.12
C ALA A 289 -6.92 -4.77 -10.71
N THR A 290 -7.15 -6.03 -11.10
CA THR A 290 -6.13 -6.90 -11.71
C THR A 290 -5.72 -6.38 -13.09
N GLU A 291 -6.66 -5.88 -13.89
CA GLU A 291 -6.39 -5.26 -15.19
C GLU A 291 -5.50 -4.01 -15.05
N LYS A 292 -5.79 -3.16 -14.07
CA LYS A 292 -4.98 -1.96 -13.81
C LYS A 292 -3.60 -2.32 -13.24
N ALA A 293 -3.50 -3.31 -12.38
CA ALA A 293 -2.22 -3.81 -11.89
C ALA A 293 -1.36 -4.38 -13.03
N ALA A 294 -1.97 -5.10 -13.97
CA ALA A 294 -1.28 -5.56 -15.18
C ALA A 294 -0.78 -4.40 -16.04
N HIS A 295 -1.58 -3.33 -16.19
CA HIS A 295 -1.14 -2.10 -16.88
C HIS A 295 0.02 -1.42 -16.14
N CYS A 296 -0.02 -1.32 -14.82
CA CYS A 296 1.05 -0.79 -13.98
C CYS A 296 2.41 -1.43 -14.29
N THR A 297 2.44 -2.76 -14.55
CA THR A 297 3.70 -3.48 -14.83
C THR A 297 4.46 -3.01 -16.07
N GLN A 298 3.86 -2.22 -16.94
CA GLN A 298 4.47 -1.73 -18.18
C GLN A 298 5.28 -0.44 -17.96
N TYR A 299 5.31 0.09 -16.74
CA TYR A 299 5.98 1.33 -16.39
C TYR A 299 6.95 1.11 -15.22
N TYR A 300 8.01 1.92 -15.16
CA TYR A 300 8.89 1.94 -13.99
C TYR A 300 8.26 2.70 -12.84
N GLY A 301 8.25 2.12 -11.66
CA GLY A 301 7.70 2.71 -10.45
C GLY A 301 6.19 2.55 -10.30
N SER A 302 5.75 2.70 -9.05
CA SER A 302 4.41 2.32 -8.65
C SER A 302 3.29 3.22 -9.19
N LYS A 303 3.60 4.46 -9.60
CA LYS A 303 2.60 5.50 -9.93
C LYS A 303 2.76 6.12 -11.31
N THR A 304 3.83 5.82 -12.03
CA THR A 304 4.10 6.41 -13.36
C THR A 304 2.96 6.15 -14.35
N TRP A 305 2.30 5.01 -14.26
CA TRP A 305 1.17 4.64 -15.12
C TRP A 305 -0.03 5.60 -14.99
N LEU A 306 -0.19 6.29 -13.86
CA LEU A 306 -1.27 7.26 -13.65
C LEU A 306 -1.24 8.43 -14.64
N GLN A 307 -0.10 8.71 -15.23
CA GLN A 307 0.03 9.78 -16.25
C GLN A 307 -0.60 9.41 -17.59
N TYR A 308 -0.99 8.14 -17.76
CA TYR A 308 -1.54 7.58 -19.00
C TYR A 308 -2.98 7.06 -18.84
N GLU A 309 -3.65 7.47 -17.76
CA GLU A 309 -5.06 7.16 -17.44
C GLU A 309 -6.07 8.07 -18.12
#